data_d22fb355d1c0a6974390b2c9bd8ece55
#
_entry.id   d22fb355d1c0a6974390b2c9bd8ece55
#
_cell.length_a   1.000
_cell.length_b   1.000
_cell.length_c   1.000
_cell.angle_alpha   90.00
_cell.angle_beta   90.00
_cell.angle_gamma   90.00
#
_symmetry.space_group_name_H-M   'P 1'
#
loop_
_entity.id
_entity.type
_entity.pdbx_description
1 polymer ?
#
loop_
_entity_poly.entity_id
_entity_poly.type
_entity_poly.pdbx_seq_one_letter_code
_entity_poly.pdbx_strand_id
1 'polypeptide(L)'
;MKKLFVLSLTLFCFQQSQAQGIQKFIKKMYFDKDSTKHSSFVVLPIVTSAPETGLEVGGAGLYSFYSDTITANHTRVSNIYPYVSVTTKGQSHFSVSTDHWSPKNLYHYTASVSYINYPFNFYGIGNNTRKADADHVDEKRFKLDLSDAKLVTKNLYAGFVAGAYHYSYFDTPPTGIFITGPQIEDRDGGGGIYIGPSLVLDNRDNNTYTTKGLIINAYYKLMKGVFSNNGYTGGFFGIEYSQFFKLNSNLILGLDIQEQSLTGGSSPFYLLPSLGSDEMMRGYYNGRYRDRNFIAGQTELRYRISDRIGIVGFVGAGEVAHGKFSVSTLKPNYGGGLRYFFDTEKGLSIRADYGIGQKVAGEQRQSGFYIGLGQAF
;
A
#
# COMPACT_ATOMS: atom_id res chain seq x y z
N MET A 1 42.47 38.31 1.03
CA MET A 1 41.73 37.95 -0.22
C MET A 1 42.21 36.63 -0.84
N LYS A 2 43.54 36.38 -1.01
CA LYS A 2 44.04 35.12 -1.62
C LYS A 2 43.65 33.83 -0.84
N LYS A 3 43.59 33.85 0.50
CA LYS A 3 43.22 32.65 1.32
C LYS A 3 41.71 32.29 1.25
N LEU A 4 40.84 33.31 1.06
CA LEU A 4 39.39 33.05 0.87
C LEU A 4 39.09 32.43 -0.52
N PHE A 5 39.86 32.86 -1.55
CA PHE A 5 39.69 32.34 -2.91
C PHE A 5 40.13 30.86 -3.04
N VAL A 6 41.19 30.47 -2.31
CA VAL A 6 41.66 29.08 -2.26
C VAL A 6 40.68 28.21 -1.52
N LEU A 7 40.07 28.68 -0.41
CA LEU A 7 39.07 27.94 0.34
C LEU A 7 37.77 27.76 -0.47
N SER A 8 37.32 28.73 -1.24
CA SER A 8 36.16 28.60 -2.11
C SER A 8 36.39 27.66 -3.28
N LEU A 9 37.64 27.66 -3.85
CA LEU A 9 37.98 26.77 -4.94
C LEU A 9 38.10 25.29 -4.48
N THR A 10 38.62 25.05 -3.27
CA THR A 10 38.69 23.71 -2.69
C THR A 10 37.29 23.17 -2.32
N LEU A 11 36.38 24.01 -1.79
CA LEU A 11 34.97 23.63 -1.54
C LEU A 11 34.26 23.32 -2.88
N PHE A 12 34.50 24.07 -3.94
CA PHE A 12 33.88 23.84 -5.24
C PHE A 12 34.39 22.55 -5.90
N CYS A 13 35.69 22.26 -5.80
CA CYS A 13 36.26 20.99 -6.27
C CYS A 13 35.78 19.78 -5.45
N PHE A 14 35.56 19.94 -4.15
CA PHE A 14 34.98 18.89 -3.30
C PHE A 14 33.51 18.58 -3.67
N GLN A 15 32.74 19.60 -3.99
CA GLN A 15 31.35 19.42 -4.48
C GLN A 15 31.29 18.72 -5.84
N GLN A 16 32.21 19.02 -6.76
CA GLN A 16 32.24 18.36 -8.06
C GLN A 16 32.67 16.89 -7.99
N SER A 17 33.59 16.52 -7.10
CA SER A 17 34.01 15.13 -6.93
C SER A 17 32.91 14.28 -6.28
N GLN A 18 32.14 14.84 -5.35
CA GLN A 18 30.95 14.20 -4.75
C GLN A 18 29.83 14.03 -5.79
N ALA A 19 29.58 15.04 -6.62
CA ALA A 19 28.57 14.98 -7.68
C ALA A 19 28.88 13.91 -8.73
N GLN A 20 30.14 13.74 -9.12
CA GLN A 20 30.56 12.69 -10.06
C GLN A 20 30.44 11.29 -9.45
N GLY A 21 30.72 11.13 -8.14
CA GLY A 21 30.50 9.88 -7.41
C GLY A 21 29.03 9.50 -7.36
N ILE A 22 28.17 10.45 -7.05
CA ILE A 22 26.72 10.28 -7.01
C ILE A 22 26.17 9.96 -8.41
N GLN A 23 26.61 10.70 -9.45
CA GLN A 23 26.19 10.44 -10.84
C GLN A 23 26.64 9.06 -11.32
N LYS A 24 27.88 8.62 -11.03
CA LYS A 24 28.36 7.28 -11.35
C LYS A 24 27.60 6.20 -10.58
N PHE A 25 27.30 6.45 -9.30
CA PHE A 25 26.51 5.56 -8.46
C PHE A 25 25.07 5.42 -9.00
N ILE A 26 24.41 6.53 -9.32
CA ILE A 26 23.08 6.55 -9.92
C ILE A 26 23.10 5.85 -11.30
N LYS A 27 24.09 6.16 -12.15
CA LYS A 27 24.22 5.52 -13.46
C LYS A 27 24.42 4.01 -13.36
N LYS A 28 25.26 3.55 -12.44
CA LYS A 28 25.49 2.13 -12.18
C LYS A 28 24.25 1.45 -11.60
N MET A 29 23.48 2.15 -10.77
CA MET A 29 22.31 1.62 -10.06
C MET A 29 21.06 1.55 -10.93
N TYR A 30 20.87 2.53 -11.86
CA TYR A 30 19.64 2.65 -12.63
C TYR A 30 19.80 2.38 -14.14
N PHE A 31 21.04 2.36 -14.66
CA PHE A 31 21.30 2.31 -16.10
C PHE A 31 22.28 1.22 -16.54
N ASP A 32 22.96 0.55 -15.60
CA ASP A 32 23.84 -0.58 -15.94
C ASP A 32 23.00 -1.85 -16.14
N LYS A 33 22.89 -2.24 -17.41
CA LYS A 33 22.22 -3.48 -17.87
C LYS A 33 23.14 -4.69 -17.68
N ASP A 34 23.43 -5.07 -16.44
CA ASP A 34 24.16 -6.32 -16.22
C ASP A 34 23.15 -7.46 -15.98
N SER A 35 22.66 -8.03 -17.07
CA SER A 35 21.73 -9.16 -17.09
C SER A 35 22.34 -10.47 -16.56
N THR A 36 23.62 -10.48 -16.18
CA THR A 36 24.33 -11.66 -15.66
C THR A 36 24.33 -11.75 -14.16
N LYS A 37 23.88 -10.69 -13.45
CA LYS A 37 23.84 -10.70 -11.98
C LYS A 37 22.64 -11.44 -11.44
N HIS A 38 22.88 -12.49 -10.64
CA HIS A 38 21.84 -13.22 -9.93
C HIS A 38 21.18 -12.40 -8.79
N SER A 39 21.74 -11.28 -8.41
CA SER A 39 21.16 -10.37 -7.40
C SER A 39 21.48 -8.91 -7.70
N SER A 40 20.63 -8.02 -7.24
CA SER A 40 20.83 -6.56 -7.32
C SER A 40 20.36 -5.88 -6.04
N PHE A 41 21.03 -4.80 -5.66
CA PHE A 41 20.61 -3.95 -4.55
C PHE A 41 20.47 -2.51 -5.04
N VAL A 42 19.30 -1.91 -4.76
CA VAL A 42 18.96 -0.55 -5.14
C VAL A 42 18.45 0.20 -3.91
N VAL A 43 18.87 1.44 -3.73
CA VAL A 43 18.32 2.35 -2.73
C VAL A 43 17.42 3.36 -3.43
N LEU A 44 16.18 3.45 -2.99
CA LEU A 44 15.16 4.32 -3.57
C LEU A 44 14.86 5.45 -2.57
N PRO A 45 15.04 6.72 -2.96
CA PRO A 45 14.45 7.81 -2.19
C PRO A 45 12.93 7.72 -2.30
N ILE A 46 12.25 7.88 -1.17
CA ILE A 46 10.79 7.90 -1.10
C ILE A 46 10.34 9.35 -0.99
N VAL A 47 9.51 9.77 -1.91
CA VAL A 47 8.77 11.04 -1.85
C VAL A 47 7.35 10.74 -2.32
N THR A 48 6.41 10.75 -1.37
CA THR A 48 5.00 10.45 -1.63
C THR A 48 4.12 11.52 -1.01
N SER A 49 2.86 11.53 -1.35
CA SER A 49 1.87 12.43 -0.76
C SER A 49 0.50 11.76 -0.76
N ALA A 50 -0.25 11.98 0.33
CA ALA A 50 -1.65 11.61 0.44
C ALA A 50 -2.37 12.60 1.38
N PRO A 51 -3.70 12.70 1.36
CA PRO A 51 -4.44 13.62 2.22
C PRO A 51 -4.18 13.42 3.72
N GLU A 52 -4.00 12.19 4.15
CA GLU A 52 -3.76 11.79 5.54
C GLU A 52 -2.31 11.92 6.00
N THR A 53 -1.35 11.84 5.09
CA THR A 53 0.08 11.91 5.41
C THR A 53 0.68 13.30 5.15
N GLY A 54 0.08 14.07 4.26
CA GLY A 54 0.73 15.23 3.67
C GLY A 54 1.92 14.76 2.83
N LEU A 55 3.03 15.47 2.87
CA LEU A 55 4.28 15.05 2.22
C LEU A 55 4.96 13.99 3.11
N GLU A 56 5.32 12.87 2.51
CA GLU A 56 6.10 11.80 3.11
C GLU A 56 7.46 11.74 2.44
N VAL A 57 8.52 11.67 3.23
CA VAL A 57 9.90 11.54 2.76
C VAL A 57 10.59 10.41 3.50
N GLY A 58 11.45 9.68 2.78
CA GLY A 58 12.11 8.53 3.36
C GLY A 58 13.09 7.85 2.42
N GLY A 59 13.36 6.59 2.71
CA GLY A 59 14.20 5.73 1.89
C GLY A 59 13.76 4.28 1.95
N ALA A 60 13.96 3.59 0.85
CA ALA A 60 13.76 2.15 0.76
C ALA A 60 14.99 1.48 0.14
N GLY A 61 15.31 0.28 0.62
CA GLY A 61 16.22 -0.63 -0.06
C GLY A 61 15.42 -1.67 -0.83
N LEU A 62 15.91 -2.05 -1.99
CA LEU A 62 15.38 -3.20 -2.74
C LEU A 62 16.53 -4.15 -3.02
N TYR A 63 16.55 -5.29 -2.34
CA TYR A 63 17.45 -6.39 -2.67
C TYR A 63 16.67 -7.45 -3.44
N SER A 64 17.01 -7.62 -4.72
CA SER A 64 16.36 -8.56 -5.63
C SER A 64 17.31 -9.70 -5.96
N PHE A 65 16.81 -10.95 -5.92
CA PHE A 65 17.61 -12.15 -6.22
C PHE A 65 16.73 -13.27 -6.80
N TYR A 66 17.37 -14.22 -7.47
CA TYR A 66 16.73 -15.45 -7.91
C TYR A 66 17.14 -16.61 -7.01
N SER A 67 16.18 -17.42 -6.60
CA SER A 67 16.41 -18.64 -5.81
C SER A 67 16.97 -19.79 -6.64
N ASP A 68 17.03 -19.64 -7.97
CA ASP A 68 17.50 -20.65 -8.90
C ASP A 68 18.46 -20.02 -9.92
N THR A 69 19.55 -20.72 -10.20
CA THR A 69 20.53 -20.31 -11.22
C THR A 69 20.18 -20.81 -12.61
N ILE A 70 19.17 -21.69 -12.74
CA ILE A 70 18.76 -22.29 -14.01
C ILE A 70 17.72 -21.39 -14.67
N THR A 71 18.15 -20.60 -15.66
CA THR A 71 17.29 -19.66 -16.42
C THR A 71 16.10 -20.34 -17.11
N ALA A 72 16.19 -21.63 -17.44
CA ALA A 72 15.09 -22.39 -18.05
C ALA A 72 13.88 -22.60 -17.13
N ASN A 73 14.02 -22.43 -15.82
CA ASN A 73 12.93 -22.65 -14.87
C ASN A 73 11.96 -21.48 -14.74
N HIS A 74 12.24 -20.32 -15.32
CA HIS A 74 11.42 -19.10 -15.24
C HIS A 74 11.00 -18.77 -13.80
N THR A 75 11.90 -19.00 -12.82
CA THR A 75 11.66 -18.67 -11.42
C THR A 75 11.49 -17.15 -11.29
N ARG A 76 10.44 -16.72 -10.61
CA ARG A 76 10.19 -15.28 -10.33
C ARG A 76 11.28 -14.72 -9.43
N VAL A 77 11.52 -13.43 -9.56
CA VAL A 77 12.48 -12.71 -8.72
C VAL A 77 11.96 -12.62 -7.30
N SER A 78 12.81 -12.91 -6.35
CA SER A 78 12.59 -12.70 -4.91
C SER A 78 13.12 -11.33 -4.49
N ASN A 79 12.47 -10.70 -3.50
CA ASN A 79 12.81 -9.36 -3.05
C ASN A 79 12.85 -9.28 -1.54
N ILE A 80 13.75 -8.44 -1.00
CA ILE A 80 13.71 -7.94 0.38
C ILE A 80 13.64 -6.42 0.30
N TYR A 81 12.69 -5.82 1.02
CA TYR A 81 12.34 -4.42 0.93
C TYR A 81 12.29 -3.76 2.32
N PRO A 82 13.41 -3.28 2.88
CA PRO A 82 13.41 -2.38 4.02
C PRO A 82 12.92 -0.99 3.62
N TYR A 83 12.12 -0.39 4.49
CA TYR A 83 11.47 0.90 4.27
C TYR A 83 11.47 1.73 5.55
N VAL A 84 11.78 3.01 5.43
CA VAL A 84 11.66 3.99 6.51
C VAL A 84 11.20 5.33 5.97
N SER A 85 10.22 5.96 6.64
CA SER A 85 9.75 7.29 6.27
C SER A 85 9.26 8.09 7.46
N VAL A 86 9.15 9.41 7.22
CA VAL A 86 8.49 10.38 8.10
C VAL A 86 7.59 11.28 7.26
N THR A 87 6.55 11.85 7.89
CA THR A 87 5.58 12.67 7.18
C THR A 87 5.46 14.06 7.79
N THR A 88 4.93 15.01 7.03
CA THR A 88 4.63 16.37 7.52
C THR A 88 3.46 16.40 8.50
N LYS A 89 2.75 15.29 8.71
CA LYS A 89 1.70 15.11 9.71
C LYS A 89 2.19 14.45 11.00
N GLY A 90 3.53 14.34 11.18
CA GLY A 90 4.14 13.77 12.38
C GLY A 90 4.15 12.25 12.45
N GLN A 91 3.84 11.58 11.36
CA GLN A 91 3.86 10.13 11.27
C GLN A 91 5.27 9.61 10.99
N SER A 92 5.55 8.39 11.42
CA SER A 92 6.77 7.66 11.08
C SER A 92 6.45 6.19 10.80
N HIS A 93 7.12 5.63 9.81
CA HIS A 93 6.92 4.26 9.37
C HIS A 93 8.27 3.56 9.22
N PHE A 94 8.41 2.41 9.84
CA PHE A 94 9.49 1.46 9.61
C PHE A 94 8.90 0.12 9.23
N SER A 95 9.42 -0.50 8.16
CA SER A 95 9.05 -1.87 7.81
C SER A 95 10.17 -2.60 7.10
N VAL A 96 10.14 -3.92 7.19
CA VAL A 96 10.92 -4.83 6.33
C VAL A 96 9.96 -5.87 5.80
N SER A 97 9.92 -6.02 4.49
CA SER A 97 9.11 -7.06 3.84
C SER A 97 9.94 -7.91 2.90
N THR A 98 9.50 -9.13 2.67
CA THR A 98 10.08 -10.04 1.69
C THR A 98 8.99 -10.70 0.86
N ASP A 99 9.30 -10.89 -0.41
CA ASP A 99 8.56 -11.68 -1.38
C ASP A 99 9.53 -12.70 -1.96
N HIS A 100 9.41 -13.96 -1.57
CA HIS A 100 10.35 -15.02 -1.90
C HIS A 100 9.69 -16.14 -2.73
N TRP A 101 10.26 -16.40 -3.90
CA TRP A 101 9.85 -17.45 -4.80
C TRP A 101 10.87 -18.58 -4.78
N SER A 102 10.43 -19.79 -4.45
CA SER A 102 11.27 -20.99 -4.53
C SER A 102 11.56 -21.37 -5.98
N PRO A 103 12.55 -22.24 -6.25
CA PRO A 103 12.82 -22.75 -7.58
C PRO A 103 11.56 -23.28 -8.28
N LYS A 104 11.40 -22.95 -9.57
CA LYS A 104 10.23 -23.30 -10.40
C LYS A 104 8.91 -22.71 -9.90
N ASN A 105 8.96 -21.72 -9.03
CA ASN A 105 7.78 -21.09 -8.41
C ASN A 105 6.88 -22.09 -7.66
N LEU A 106 7.44 -23.15 -7.08
CA LEU A 106 6.67 -24.16 -6.37
C LEU A 106 6.07 -23.63 -5.06
N TYR A 107 6.78 -22.75 -4.39
CA TYR A 107 6.34 -22.08 -3.16
C TYR A 107 6.51 -20.58 -3.31
N HIS A 108 5.59 -19.86 -2.74
CA HIS A 108 5.61 -18.41 -2.58
C HIS A 108 5.50 -18.06 -1.11
N TYR A 109 6.51 -17.40 -0.57
CA TYR A 109 6.60 -16.96 0.83
C TYR A 109 6.57 -15.45 0.88
N THR A 110 5.72 -14.88 1.72
CA THR A 110 5.80 -13.46 2.05
C THR A 110 5.95 -13.29 3.56
N ALA A 111 6.74 -12.33 3.97
CA ALA A 111 6.83 -11.92 5.36
C ALA A 111 6.98 -10.40 5.44
N SER A 112 6.33 -9.79 6.41
CA SER A 112 6.55 -8.39 6.71
C SER A 112 6.51 -8.13 8.21
N VAL A 113 7.38 -7.25 8.67
CA VAL A 113 7.33 -6.67 10.01
C VAL A 113 7.27 -5.16 9.87
N SER A 114 6.38 -4.52 10.60
CA SER A 114 6.22 -3.07 10.56
C SER A 114 5.97 -2.48 11.94
N TYR A 115 6.51 -1.28 12.15
CA TYR A 115 6.19 -0.42 13.27
C TYR A 115 5.86 0.97 12.75
N ILE A 116 4.69 1.47 13.13
CA ILE A 116 4.15 2.73 12.64
C ILE A 116 3.69 3.57 13.82
N ASN A 117 4.08 4.83 13.85
CA ASN A 117 3.46 5.89 14.65
C ASN A 117 2.64 6.75 13.68
N TYR A 118 1.32 6.82 13.90
CA TYR A 118 0.41 7.37 12.90
C TYR A 118 -0.66 8.28 13.55
N PRO A 119 -0.30 9.50 13.96
CA PRO A 119 -1.32 10.48 14.29
C PRO A 119 -2.25 10.71 13.10
N PHE A 120 -3.57 10.66 13.34
CA PHE A 120 -4.58 10.77 12.30
C PHE A 120 -5.84 11.48 12.80
N ASN A 121 -6.70 11.90 11.88
CA ASN A 121 -8.01 12.44 12.24
C ASN A 121 -9.06 11.32 12.26
N PHE A 122 -9.67 11.11 13.40
CA PHE A 122 -10.83 10.25 13.59
C PHE A 122 -12.12 11.05 13.33
N TYR A 123 -13.07 10.46 12.59
CA TYR A 123 -14.31 11.11 12.20
C TYR A 123 -15.56 10.36 12.70
N GLY A 124 -15.39 9.31 13.50
CA GLY A 124 -16.43 8.38 13.90
C GLY A 124 -16.37 7.05 13.14
N ILE A 125 -17.35 6.19 13.42
CA ILE A 125 -17.52 4.88 12.78
C ILE A 125 -18.74 4.92 11.87
N GLY A 126 -18.67 4.20 10.75
CA GLY A 126 -19.74 4.08 9.76
C GLY A 126 -19.52 4.89 8.48
N ASN A 127 -20.53 4.82 7.63
CA ASN A 127 -20.50 5.37 6.27
C ASN A 127 -20.94 6.85 6.17
N ASN A 128 -21.41 7.48 7.28
CA ASN A 128 -22.00 8.82 7.31
C ASN A 128 -21.32 9.76 8.32
N THR A 129 -19.99 9.74 8.37
CA THR A 129 -19.23 10.62 9.26
C THR A 129 -19.10 12.03 8.70
N ARG A 130 -18.99 13.04 9.60
CA ARG A 130 -18.87 14.45 9.23
C ARG A 130 -17.43 14.94 9.41
N LYS A 131 -16.97 15.80 8.50
CA LYS A 131 -15.64 16.40 8.59
C LYS A 131 -15.49 17.32 9.82
N ALA A 132 -16.58 17.95 10.24
CA ALA A 132 -16.60 18.84 11.42
C ALA A 132 -16.35 18.10 12.75
N ASP A 133 -16.59 16.77 12.75
CA ASP A 133 -16.38 15.93 13.95
C ASP A 133 -14.95 15.37 14.04
N ALA A 134 -14.01 15.88 13.23
CA ALA A 134 -12.62 15.42 13.24
C ALA A 134 -11.99 15.57 14.62
N ASP A 135 -11.45 14.49 15.13
CA ASP A 135 -10.74 14.37 16.38
C ASP A 135 -9.34 13.82 16.16
N HIS A 136 -8.33 14.37 16.81
CA HIS A 136 -6.94 14.00 16.58
C HIS A 136 -6.53 12.87 17.53
N VAL A 137 -6.16 11.74 16.98
CA VAL A 137 -5.81 10.53 17.72
C VAL A 137 -4.44 10.01 17.26
N ASP A 138 -3.59 9.70 18.24
CA ASP A 138 -2.30 9.05 18.00
C ASP A 138 -2.45 7.53 17.97
N GLU A 139 -1.93 6.90 16.94
CA GLU A 139 -1.85 5.45 16.79
C GLU A 139 -0.40 4.99 16.86
N LYS A 140 -0.11 3.96 17.64
CA LYS A 140 1.10 3.15 17.54
C LYS A 140 0.71 1.74 17.14
N ARG A 141 1.35 1.22 16.10
CA ARG A 141 1.00 -0.07 15.52
C ARG A 141 2.22 -0.91 15.24
N PHE A 142 2.21 -2.13 15.76
CA PHE A 142 3.13 -3.19 15.37
C PHE A 142 2.37 -4.28 14.61
N LYS A 143 2.96 -4.76 13.52
CA LYS A 143 2.43 -5.90 12.76
C LYS A 143 3.56 -6.84 12.35
N LEU A 144 3.25 -8.13 12.41
CA LEU A 144 3.99 -9.22 11.78
C LEU A 144 3.00 -10.00 10.92
N ASP A 145 3.20 -10.02 9.62
CA ASP A 145 2.39 -10.77 8.66
C ASP A 145 3.27 -11.80 7.95
N LEU A 146 2.81 -13.03 7.86
CA LEU A 146 3.48 -14.16 7.22
C LEU A 146 2.50 -14.85 6.27
N SER A 147 2.98 -15.30 5.12
CA SER A 147 2.23 -16.15 4.20
C SER A 147 3.14 -17.20 3.60
N ASP A 148 2.62 -18.41 3.48
CA ASP A 148 3.24 -19.52 2.75
C ASP A 148 2.19 -20.15 1.87
N ALA A 149 2.44 -20.24 0.56
CA ALA A 149 1.53 -20.84 -0.39
C ALA A 149 2.29 -21.73 -1.38
N LYS A 150 1.75 -22.92 -1.61
CA LYS A 150 2.28 -23.92 -2.54
C LYS A 150 1.48 -23.93 -3.83
N LEU A 151 2.17 -24.04 -4.95
CA LEU A 151 1.55 -24.24 -6.27
C LEU A 151 0.82 -25.58 -6.30
N VAL A 152 -0.52 -25.55 -6.39
CA VAL A 152 -1.39 -26.73 -6.40
C VAL A 152 -1.69 -27.16 -7.84
N THR A 153 -1.97 -26.20 -8.69
CA THR A 153 -2.18 -26.39 -10.13
C THR A 153 -1.74 -25.14 -10.87
N LYS A 154 -1.75 -25.14 -12.19
CA LYS A 154 -1.29 -24.01 -12.99
C LYS A 154 -1.86 -22.68 -12.47
N ASN A 155 -0.97 -21.78 -12.02
CA ASN A 155 -1.27 -20.44 -11.52
C ASN A 155 -2.09 -20.38 -10.21
N LEU A 156 -2.45 -21.51 -9.60
CA LEU A 156 -3.19 -21.52 -8.33
C LEU A 156 -2.27 -21.97 -7.20
N TYR A 157 -2.14 -21.11 -6.21
CA TYR A 157 -1.42 -21.36 -4.97
C TYR A 157 -2.42 -21.48 -3.83
N ALA A 158 -2.20 -22.47 -2.97
CA ALA A 158 -2.96 -22.65 -1.73
C ALA A 158 -1.99 -22.74 -0.55
N GLY A 159 -2.37 -22.12 0.55
CA GLY A 159 -1.49 -22.04 1.70
C GLY A 159 -2.17 -21.46 2.92
N PHE A 160 -1.38 -20.77 3.73
CA PHE A 160 -1.88 -20.13 4.94
C PHE A 160 -1.24 -18.75 5.15
N VAL A 161 -1.96 -17.93 5.91
CA VAL A 161 -1.48 -16.67 6.49
C VAL A 161 -1.39 -16.81 8.00
N ALA A 162 -0.39 -16.21 8.61
CA ALA A 162 -0.22 -16.16 10.07
C ALA A 162 0.40 -14.82 10.46
N GLY A 163 0.22 -14.41 11.71
CA GLY A 163 0.86 -13.18 12.15
C GLY A 163 0.49 -12.77 13.56
N ALA A 164 0.99 -11.59 13.94
CA ALA A 164 0.74 -10.94 15.20
C ALA A 164 0.53 -9.43 14.98
N TYR A 165 -0.26 -8.83 15.84
CA TYR A 165 -0.52 -7.40 15.78
C TYR A 165 -0.67 -6.83 17.19
N HIS A 166 -0.32 -5.55 17.31
CA HIS A 166 -0.58 -4.76 18.50
C HIS A 166 -0.84 -3.32 18.11
N TYR A 167 -1.95 -2.76 18.61
CA TYR A 167 -2.37 -1.39 18.39
C TYR A 167 -2.53 -0.68 19.73
N SER A 168 -2.13 0.57 19.80
CA SER A 168 -2.38 1.46 20.94
C SER A 168 -2.83 2.80 20.42
N TYR A 169 -3.89 3.35 21.01
CA TYR A 169 -4.45 4.64 20.65
C TYR A 169 -4.41 5.60 21.85
N PHE A 170 -4.09 6.85 21.59
CA PHE A 170 -4.00 7.90 22.57
C PHE A 170 -4.71 9.14 22.03
N ASP A 171 -5.66 9.67 22.80
CA ASP A 171 -6.34 10.93 22.50
C ASP A 171 -5.80 12.02 23.43
N THR A 172 -5.26 13.09 22.84
CA THR A 172 -4.68 14.21 23.60
C THR A 172 -5.01 15.53 22.91
N PRO A 173 -5.85 16.40 23.55
CA PRO A 173 -6.58 16.23 24.81
C PRO A 173 -7.81 15.31 24.64
N PRO A 174 -8.21 14.56 25.67
CA PRO A 174 -9.29 13.58 25.60
C PRO A 174 -10.69 14.23 25.65
N THR A 175 -10.99 15.12 24.73
CA THR A 175 -12.21 15.96 24.71
C THR A 175 -13.05 15.78 23.46
N GLY A 176 -12.50 15.14 22.42
CA GLY A 176 -13.16 14.95 21.14
C GLY A 176 -14.14 13.76 21.09
N ILE A 177 -14.66 13.48 19.90
CA ILE A 177 -15.64 12.41 19.67
C ILE A 177 -15.07 11.01 19.89
N PHE A 178 -13.75 10.86 19.87
CA PHE A 178 -13.10 9.57 20.17
C PHE A 178 -13.37 9.14 21.61
N ILE A 179 -13.49 10.07 22.55
CA ILE A 179 -13.79 9.82 23.96
C ILE A 179 -15.26 10.06 24.28
N THR A 180 -15.85 11.16 23.79
CA THR A 180 -17.18 11.63 24.18
C THR A 180 -18.30 11.12 23.27
N GLY A 181 -17.95 10.59 22.13
CA GLY A 181 -18.88 10.07 21.11
C GLY A 181 -19.50 8.70 21.50
N PRO A 182 -20.21 8.07 20.59
CA PRO A 182 -20.73 6.73 20.78
C PRO A 182 -19.64 5.75 21.21
N GLN A 183 -20.02 4.77 22.03
CA GLN A 183 -19.07 3.79 22.55
C GLN A 183 -18.29 3.11 21.41
N ILE A 184 -16.98 3.22 21.46
CA ILE A 184 -16.03 2.60 20.52
C ILE A 184 -15.48 1.36 21.23
N GLU A 185 -15.68 0.21 20.60
CA GLU A 185 -15.21 -1.07 21.14
C GLU A 185 -13.68 -1.14 21.05
N ASP A 186 -13.04 -1.51 22.17
CA ASP A 186 -11.57 -1.60 22.31
C ASP A 186 -10.84 -0.33 21.82
N ARG A 187 -11.37 0.84 22.19
CA ARG A 187 -10.89 2.17 21.79
C ARG A 187 -9.41 2.37 22.03
N ASP A 188 -8.88 1.93 23.16
CA ASP A 188 -7.48 2.14 23.55
C ASP A 188 -6.52 1.22 22.78
N GLY A 189 -7.08 0.34 21.95
CA GLY A 189 -6.33 -0.63 21.15
C GLY A 189 -6.42 -2.04 21.67
N GLY A 190 -5.60 -2.91 21.11
CA GLY A 190 -5.55 -4.33 21.46
C GLY A 190 -4.48 -5.06 20.68
N GLY A 191 -4.34 -6.35 20.96
CA GLY A 191 -3.33 -7.15 20.26
C GLY A 191 -3.66 -8.63 20.27
N GLY A 192 -3.11 -9.32 19.30
CA GLY A 192 -3.37 -10.74 19.14
C GLY A 192 -2.51 -11.38 18.06
N ILE A 193 -2.83 -12.64 17.83
CA ILE A 193 -2.26 -13.46 16.77
C ILE A 193 -3.36 -13.94 15.84
N TYR A 194 -2.99 -14.35 14.65
CA TYR A 194 -3.89 -15.00 13.71
C TYR A 194 -3.19 -16.09 12.92
N ILE A 195 -4.00 -17.04 12.42
CA ILE A 195 -3.64 -18.04 11.43
C ILE A 195 -4.86 -18.35 10.59
N GLY A 196 -4.69 -18.74 9.33
CA GLY A 196 -5.80 -19.17 8.49
C GLY A 196 -5.43 -19.47 7.07
N PRO A 197 -6.35 -20.02 6.27
CA PRO A 197 -6.10 -20.39 4.87
C PRO A 197 -5.95 -19.18 3.96
N SER A 198 -5.18 -19.37 2.87
CA SER A 198 -5.06 -18.44 1.76
C SER A 198 -5.07 -19.15 0.42
N LEU A 199 -5.61 -18.46 -0.59
CA LEU A 199 -5.63 -18.90 -1.99
C LEU A 199 -5.18 -17.72 -2.87
N VAL A 200 -4.27 -17.99 -3.80
CA VAL A 200 -3.82 -17.00 -4.79
C VAL A 200 -3.89 -17.62 -6.18
N LEU A 201 -4.71 -17.05 -7.04
CA LEU A 201 -4.73 -17.37 -8.47
C LEU A 201 -4.08 -16.19 -9.22
N ASP A 202 -2.91 -16.39 -9.82
CA ASP A 202 -2.17 -15.33 -10.52
C ASP A 202 -1.67 -15.81 -11.90
N ASN A 203 -2.32 -15.33 -12.94
CA ASN A 203 -1.93 -15.57 -14.32
C ASN A 203 -1.55 -14.29 -15.09
N ARG A 204 -1.21 -13.23 -14.36
CA ARG A 204 -0.74 -11.97 -14.94
C ARG A 204 0.51 -12.19 -15.76
N ASP A 205 0.63 -11.44 -16.86
CA ASP A 205 1.81 -11.44 -17.73
C ASP A 205 3.03 -10.75 -17.10
N ASN A 206 2.81 -9.78 -16.23
CA ASN A 206 3.86 -9.03 -15.52
C ASN A 206 3.31 -8.50 -14.18
N ASN A 207 4.13 -8.51 -13.13
CA ASN A 207 3.70 -8.08 -11.79
C ASN A 207 3.82 -6.57 -11.57
N THR A 208 4.68 -5.88 -12.33
CA THR A 208 5.00 -4.46 -12.14
C THR A 208 4.14 -3.56 -13.02
N TYR A 209 3.93 -3.98 -14.27
CA TYR A 209 3.07 -3.32 -15.24
C TYR A 209 2.27 -4.36 -15.98
N THR A 210 1.21 -4.82 -15.34
CA THR A 210 0.32 -5.85 -15.88
C THR A 210 -0.44 -5.33 -17.09
N THR A 211 -0.40 -6.08 -18.20
CA THR A 211 -1.14 -5.72 -19.41
C THR A 211 -2.32 -6.66 -19.66
N LYS A 212 -2.25 -7.91 -19.22
CA LYS A 212 -3.31 -8.91 -19.35
C LYS A 212 -3.23 -9.94 -18.24
N GLY A 213 -4.33 -10.63 -18.01
CA GLY A 213 -4.44 -11.67 -16.99
C GLY A 213 -5.17 -11.17 -15.76
N LEU A 214 -5.19 -11.99 -14.72
CA LEU A 214 -5.87 -11.68 -13.47
C LEU A 214 -5.05 -12.14 -12.27
N ILE A 215 -5.32 -11.52 -11.13
CA ILE A 215 -4.95 -12.04 -9.82
C ILE A 215 -6.20 -12.07 -8.92
N ILE A 216 -6.36 -13.15 -8.18
CA ILE A 216 -7.30 -13.26 -7.05
C ILE A 216 -6.47 -13.63 -5.84
N ASN A 217 -6.59 -12.84 -4.78
CA ASN A 217 -5.98 -13.10 -3.49
C ASN A 217 -7.10 -13.18 -2.45
N ALA A 218 -7.31 -14.34 -1.84
CA ALA A 218 -8.33 -14.56 -0.84
C ALA A 218 -7.74 -15.19 0.41
N TYR A 219 -8.13 -14.73 1.58
CA TYR A 219 -7.68 -15.27 2.85
C TYR A 219 -8.75 -15.15 3.94
N TYR A 220 -8.62 -16.01 4.93
CA TYR A 220 -9.41 -15.94 6.16
C TYR A 220 -8.49 -16.08 7.36
N LYS A 221 -8.46 -15.07 8.23
CA LYS A 221 -7.66 -15.04 9.46
C LYS A 221 -8.53 -15.43 10.63
N LEU A 222 -8.22 -16.56 11.29
CA LEU A 222 -8.74 -16.91 12.60
C LEU A 222 -7.92 -16.15 13.64
N MET A 223 -8.53 -15.23 14.34
CA MET A 223 -7.88 -14.26 15.22
C MET A 223 -8.11 -14.58 16.68
N LYS A 224 -7.06 -14.46 17.49
CA LYS A 224 -7.12 -14.63 18.95
C LYS A 224 -6.37 -13.50 19.64
N GLY A 225 -7.08 -12.74 20.47
CA GLY A 225 -6.49 -11.75 21.36
C GLY A 225 -5.64 -12.40 22.43
N VAL A 226 -4.38 -11.97 22.58
CA VAL A 226 -3.42 -12.56 23.53
C VAL A 226 -2.51 -11.53 24.20
N PHE A 227 -2.44 -10.30 23.75
CA PHE A 227 -1.51 -9.28 24.25
C PHE A 227 -2.18 -8.15 25.04
N SER A 228 -3.48 -8.19 25.21
CA SER A 228 -4.25 -7.20 25.98
C SER A 228 -5.48 -7.84 26.57
N ASN A 229 -6.06 -7.22 27.62
CA ASN A 229 -7.32 -7.67 28.22
C ASN A 229 -8.50 -7.54 27.22
N ASN A 230 -8.35 -6.71 26.19
CA ASN A 230 -9.34 -6.41 25.15
C ASN A 230 -8.91 -7.02 23.81
N GLY A 231 -8.57 -8.30 23.79
CA GLY A 231 -8.11 -8.95 22.57
C GLY A 231 -9.27 -9.54 21.77
N TYR A 232 -9.39 -9.16 20.50
CA TYR A 232 -10.39 -9.70 19.58
C TYR A 232 -10.22 -11.21 19.36
N THR A 233 -11.33 -11.94 19.51
CA THR A 233 -11.44 -13.37 19.14
C THR A 233 -12.53 -13.52 18.10
N GLY A 234 -12.17 -13.91 16.88
CA GLY A 234 -13.10 -14.00 15.76
C GLY A 234 -12.37 -14.27 14.46
N GLY A 235 -12.92 -13.80 13.35
CA GLY A 235 -12.34 -13.95 12.04
C GLY A 235 -12.23 -12.64 11.28
N PHE A 236 -11.31 -12.61 10.31
CA PHE A 236 -11.18 -11.54 9.34
C PHE A 236 -11.05 -12.17 7.95
N PHE A 237 -12.02 -11.88 7.10
CA PHE A 237 -12.04 -12.26 5.69
C PHE A 237 -11.47 -11.13 4.84
N GLY A 238 -10.72 -11.48 3.80
CA GLY A 238 -10.28 -10.55 2.76
C GLY A 238 -10.24 -11.23 1.41
N ILE A 239 -10.69 -10.51 0.38
CA ILE A 239 -10.55 -10.90 -1.02
C ILE A 239 -10.24 -9.68 -1.87
N GLU A 240 -9.33 -9.87 -2.80
CA GLU A 240 -8.98 -8.91 -3.84
C GLU A 240 -9.01 -9.62 -5.20
N TYR A 241 -9.65 -9.00 -6.16
CA TYR A 241 -9.72 -9.46 -7.55
C TYR A 241 -9.30 -8.32 -8.46
N SER A 242 -8.20 -8.51 -9.20
CA SER A 242 -7.77 -7.57 -10.23
C SER A 242 -7.69 -8.28 -11.59
N GLN A 243 -8.26 -7.67 -12.63
CA GLN A 243 -8.31 -8.19 -13.99
C GLN A 243 -7.82 -7.14 -14.98
N PHE A 244 -7.02 -7.57 -15.95
CA PHE A 244 -6.41 -6.67 -16.95
C PHE A 244 -6.72 -7.15 -18.36
N PHE A 245 -7.13 -6.20 -19.21
CA PHE A 245 -7.45 -6.41 -20.60
C PHE A 245 -6.60 -5.49 -21.47
N LYS A 246 -5.72 -6.08 -22.27
CA LYS A 246 -4.96 -5.36 -23.27
C LYS A 246 -5.85 -5.03 -24.46
N LEU A 247 -6.35 -3.79 -24.54
CA LEU A 247 -7.24 -3.33 -25.59
C LEU A 247 -6.49 -3.10 -26.93
N ASN A 248 -5.27 -2.55 -26.82
CA ASN A 248 -4.33 -2.46 -27.94
C ASN A 248 -2.88 -2.38 -27.42
N SER A 249 -1.89 -2.04 -28.27
CA SER A 249 -0.47 -1.97 -27.89
C SER A 249 -0.20 -1.03 -26.71
N ASN A 250 -0.96 0.05 -26.59
CA ASN A 250 -0.71 1.16 -25.67
C ASN A 250 -1.83 1.38 -24.65
N LEU A 251 -2.97 0.68 -24.80
CA LEU A 251 -4.17 0.90 -23.99
C LEU A 251 -4.54 -0.37 -23.24
N ILE A 252 -4.64 -0.24 -21.92
CA ILE A 252 -4.99 -1.32 -20.99
C ILE A 252 -6.19 -0.87 -20.16
N LEU A 253 -7.17 -1.75 -20.02
CA LEU A 253 -8.27 -1.61 -19.05
C LEU A 253 -7.96 -2.51 -17.86
N GLY A 254 -7.84 -1.92 -16.66
CA GLY A 254 -7.73 -2.62 -15.38
C GLY A 254 -9.02 -2.51 -14.59
N LEU A 255 -9.40 -3.59 -13.93
CA LEU A 255 -10.49 -3.67 -12.96
C LEU A 255 -9.93 -4.19 -11.64
N ASP A 256 -10.29 -3.59 -10.52
CA ASP A 256 -9.91 -4.01 -9.18
C ASP A 256 -11.12 -3.97 -8.24
N ILE A 257 -11.36 -5.04 -7.49
CA ILE A 257 -12.45 -5.18 -6.52
C ILE A 257 -11.87 -5.76 -5.23
N GLN A 258 -12.19 -5.14 -4.11
CA GLN A 258 -11.73 -5.55 -2.79
C GLN A 258 -12.91 -5.66 -1.83
N GLU A 259 -12.89 -6.68 -0.99
CA GLU A 259 -13.80 -6.85 0.14
C GLU A 259 -13.01 -7.25 1.39
N GLN A 260 -13.39 -6.68 2.53
CA GLN A 260 -12.84 -7.01 3.84
C GLN A 260 -13.97 -7.05 4.87
N SER A 261 -13.97 -8.06 5.74
CA SER A 261 -15.04 -8.24 6.72
C SER A 261 -14.54 -8.86 8.03
N LEU A 262 -14.97 -8.27 9.15
CA LEU A 262 -14.85 -8.88 10.46
C LEU A 262 -16.03 -9.84 10.67
N THR A 263 -15.76 -11.11 11.01
CA THR A 263 -16.79 -12.18 11.12
C THR A 263 -17.11 -12.61 12.56
N GLY A 264 -16.49 -11.98 13.56
CA GLY A 264 -16.77 -12.26 14.98
C GLY A 264 -17.98 -11.50 15.54
N GLY A 265 -18.28 -11.70 16.81
CA GLY A 265 -19.38 -11.00 17.52
C GLY A 265 -19.07 -9.56 17.87
N SER A 266 -17.78 -9.19 17.96
CA SER A 266 -17.29 -7.86 18.32
C SER A 266 -16.69 -7.13 17.10
N SER A 267 -16.48 -5.84 17.24
CA SER A 267 -15.97 -4.96 16.17
C SER A 267 -14.93 -3.98 16.71
N PRO A 268 -13.77 -4.49 17.17
CA PRO A 268 -12.77 -3.65 17.80
C PRO A 268 -12.26 -2.58 16.81
N PHE A 269 -12.15 -1.37 17.30
CA PHE A 269 -11.81 -0.19 16.50
C PHE A 269 -10.58 -0.41 15.61
N TYR A 270 -9.55 -1.01 16.16
CA TYR A 270 -8.26 -1.21 15.49
C TYR A 270 -8.27 -2.24 14.34
N LEU A 271 -9.33 -3.02 14.19
CA LEU A 271 -9.48 -3.97 13.10
C LEU A 271 -10.50 -3.54 12.05
N LEU A 272 -11.22 -2.45 12.26
CA LEU A 272 -12.24 -1.98 11.31
C LEU A 272 -11.61 -1.64 9.96
N PRO A 273 -12.01 -2.30 8.87
CA PRO A 273 -11.61 -1.89 7.52
C PRO A 273 -12.05 -0.45 7.24
N SER A 274 -11.27 0.24 6.41
CA SER A 274 -11.52 1.65 6.11
C SER A 274 -11.49 1.92 4.62
N LEU A 275 -12.27 2.91 4.20
CA LEU A 275 -12.35 3.39 2.83
C LEU A 275 -11.36 4.53 2.60
N GLY A 276 -10.67 4.48 1.46
CA GLY A 276 -9.71 5.48 1.00
C GLY A 276 -8.26 5.04 1.21
N SER A 277 -7.51 5.03 0.12
CA SER A 277 -6.06 4.88 0.09
C SER A 277 -5.52 5.54 -1.18
N ASP A 278 -4.22 5.49 -1.37
CA ASP A 278 -3.57 5.91 -2.61
C ASP A 278 -3.72 4.88 -3.75
N GLU A 279 -4.25 3.71 -3.46
CA GLU A 279 -4.49 2.62 -4.42
C GLU A 279 -5.97 2.46 -4.74
N MET A 280 -6.83 2.38 -3.70
CA MET A 280 -8.26 2.15 -3.82
C MET A 280 -9.05 3.33 -3.24
N MET A 281 -10.11 3.80 -3.97
CA MET A 281 -10.95 4.91 -3.54
C MET A 281 -10.17 6.22 -3.32
N ARG A 282 -9.25 6.54 -4.22
CA ARG A 282 -8.48 7.80 -4.22
C ARG A 282 -9.40 9.02 -4.22
N GLY A 283 -9.08 10.02 -3.42
CA GLY A 283 -9.89 11.21 -3.17
C GLY A 283 -10.55 11.22 -1.79
N TYR A 284 -10.57 10.10 -1.10
CA TYR A 284 -11.05 10.00 0.28
C TYR A 284 -9.88 9.98 1.26
N TYR A 285 -10.05 10.64 2.41
CA TYR A 285 -9.11 10.54 3.52
C TYR A 285 -9.17 9.12 4.10
N ASN A 286 -8.02 8.44 4.17
CA ASN A 286 -7.95 7.07 4.70
C ASN A 286 -8.44 7.01 6.16
N GLY A 287 -9.42 6.15 6.41
CA GLY A 287 -10.01 5.98 7.73
C GLY A 287 -11.10 6.98 8.10
N ARG A 288 -11.49 7.91 7.20
CA ARG A 288 -12.68 8.75 7.44
C ARG A 288 -13.94 7.90 7.58
N TYR A 289 -14.11 6.91 6.73
CA TYR A 289 -15.19 5.95 6.77
C TYR A 289 -14.60 4.59 7.12
N ARG A 290 -15.04 4.01 8.23
CA ARG A 290 -14.61 2.70 8.71
C ARG A 290 -15.75 1.98 9.41
N ASP A 291 -15.88 0.69 9.16
CA ASP A 291 -16.89 -0.16 9.80
C ASP A 291 -16.48 -1.63 9.68
N ARG A 292 -17.32 -2.55 10.16
CA ARG A 292 -17.10 -4.00 10.15
C ARG A 292 -16.78 -4.59 8.79
N ASN A 293 -17.44 -4.08 7.76
CA ASN A 293 -17.34 -4.57 6.39
C ASN A 293 -16.95 -3.42 5.46
N PHE A 294 -16.14 -3.72 4.49
CA PHE A 294 -15.68 -2.82 3.43
C PHE A 294 -15.83 -3.51 2.09
N ILE A 295 -16.36 -2.81 1.11
CA ILE A 295 -16.32 -3.20 -0.29
C ILE A 295 -16.00 -1.99 -1.16
N ALA A 296 -15.14 -2.19 -2.13
CA ALA A 296 -14.86 -1.18 -3.16
C ALA A 296 -14.49 -1.83 -4.48
N GLY A 297 -14.80 -1.13 -5.57
CA GLY A 297 -14.37 -1.50 -6.90
C GLY A 297 -13.97 -0.27 -7.69
N GLN A 298 -12.95 -0.40 -8.51
CA GLN A 298 -12.49 0.65 -9.42
C GLN A 298 -12.08 0.09 -10.77
N THR A 299 -12.11 0.96 -11.76
CA THR A 299 -11.64 0.69 -13.11
C THR A 299 -10.64 1.75 -13.50
N GLU A 300 -9.52 1.35 -14.08
CA GLU A 300 -8.50 2.23 -14.65
C GLU A 300 -8.33 2.00 -16.14
N LEU A 301 -8.36 3.09 -16.91
CA LEU A 301 -7.93 3.10 -18.30
C LEU A 301 -6.51 3.68 -18.36
N ARG A 302 -5.53 2.85 -18.71
CA ARG A 302 -4.10 3.15 -18.74
C ARG A 302 -3.65 3.31 -20.20
N TYR A 303 -3.21 4.52 -20.56
CA TYR A 303 -2.70 4.80 -21.90
C TYR A 303 -1.22 5.19 -21.85
N ARG A 304 -0.38 4.42 -22.56
CA ARG A 304 1.04 4.69 -22.67
C ARG A 304 1.31 5.55 -23.89
N ILE A 305 1.61 6.84 -23.68
CA ILE A 305 1.85 7.85 -24.75
C ILE A 305 3.20 7.57 -25.42
N SER A 306 4.21 7.23 -24.61
CA SER A 306 5.55 6.87 -25.04
C SER A 306 6.14 5.82 -24.11
N ASP A 307 7.36 5.35 -24.39
CA ASP A 307 8.03 4.38 -23.51
C ASP A 307 8.17 4.88 -22.08
N ARG A 308 8.23 6.19 -21.86
CA ARG A 308 8.46 6.79 -20.55
C ARG A 308 7.25 7.49 -19.95
N ILE A 309 6.24 7.83 -20.74
CA ILE A 309 5.12 8.64 -20.29
C ILE A 309 3.81 7.88 -20.50
N GLY A 310 3.01 7.82 -19.48
CA GLY A 310 1.64 7.32 -19.51
C GLY A 310 0.68 8.24 -18.79
N ILE A 311 -0.60 8.10 -19.11
CA ILE A 311 -1.72 8.73 -18.42
C ILE A 311 -2.72 7.67 -18.00
N VAL A 312 -3.45 7.98 -16.92
CA VAL A 312 -4.47 7.10 -16.36
C VAL A 312 -5.72 7.91 -16.09
N GLY A 313 -6.87 7.34 -16.44
CA GLY A 313 -8.17 7.79 -15.94
C GLY A 313 -8.81 6.69 -15.13
N PHE A 314 -9.44 7.01 -14.02
CA PHE A 314 -10.09 6.02 -13.17
C PHE A 314 -11.44 6.47 -12.64
N VAL A 315 -12.28 5.49 -12.36
CA VAL A 315 -13.57 5.63 -11.72
C VAL A 315 -13.84 4.43 -10.82
N GLY A 316 -14.48 4.65 -9.69
CA GLY A 316 -14.79 3.60 -8.75
C GLY A 316 -15.93 3.97 -7.80
N ALA A 317 -16.31 3.02 -6.99
CA ALA A 317 -17.25 3.22 -5.91
C ALA A 317 -16.98 2.22 -4.78
N GLY A 318 -17.28 2.60 -3.55
CA GLY A 318 -17.13 1.73 -2.39
C GLY A 318 -17.90 2.24 -1.18
N GLU A 319 -18.02 1.39 -0.19
CA GLU A 319 -18.63 1.74 1.09
C GLU A 319 -18.07 0.91 2.24
N VAL A 320 -18.35 1.37 3.44
CA VAL A 320 -18.22 0.59 4.66
C VAL A 320 -19.60 0.39 5.28
N ALA A 321 -19.84 -0.74 5.91
CA ALA A 321 -21.12 -1.06 6.50
C ALA A 321 -20.97 -1.91 7.77
N HIS A 322 -21.85 -1.68 8.76
CA HIS A 322 -21.93 -2.56 9.93
C HIS A 322 -22.54 -3.91 9.57
N GLY A 323 -23.50 -3.94 8.69
CA GLY A 323 -24.24 -5.12 8.23
C GLY A 323 -24.11 -5.35 6.72
N LYS A 324 -25.23 -5.38 6.02
CA LYS A 324 -25.27 -5.59 4.57
C LYS A 324 -24.89 -4.33 3.80
N PHE A 325 -24.22 -4.52 2.69
CA PHE A 325 -23.94 -3.45 1.73
C PHE A 325 -25.20 -2.98 1.01
N SER A 326 -25.22 -1.70 0.63
CA SER A 326 -26.33 -1.10 -0.11
C SER A 326 -25.82 -0.23 -1.25
N VAL A 327 -26.34 -0.48 -2.46
CA VAL A 327 -25.97 0.32 -3.63
C VAL A 327 -26.31 1.82 -3.44
N SER A 328 -27.33 2.14 -2.63
CA SER A 328 -27.73 3.53 -2.38
C SER A 328 -26.76 4.33 -1.51
N THR A 329 -25.86 3.65 -0.79
CA THR A 329 -24.88 4.27 0.10
C THR A 329 -23.45 4.25 -0.43
N LEU A 330 -23.26 3.69 -1.64
CA LEU A 330 -21.97 3.68 -2.31
C LEU A 330 -21.44 5.10 -2.53
N LYS A 331 -20.18 5.28 -2.23
CA LYS A 331 -19.44 6.53 -2.40
C LYS A 331 -18.65 6.47 -3.70
N PRO A 332 -18.95 7.34 -4.68
CA PRO A 332 -18.23 7.36 -5.93
C PRO A 332 -16.88 8.05 -5.81
N ASN A 333 -15.90 7.60 -6.57
CA ASN A 333 -14.67 8.36 -6.83
C ASN A 333 -14.32 8.33 -8.32
N TYR A 334 -13.57 9.34 -8.75
CA TYR A 334 -13.01 9.41 -10.10
C TYR A 334 -11.77 10.30 -10.09
N GLY A 335 -10.99 10.20 -11.13
CA GLY A 335 -9.79 11.02 -11.25
C GLY A 335 -8.91 10.62 -12.41
N GLY A 336 -7.69 11.12 -12.37
CA GLY A 336 -6.69 10.81 -13.38
C GLY A 336 -5.29 11.05 -12.85
N GLY A 337 -4.30 10.61 -13.62
CA GLY A 337 -2.93 10.74 -13.21
C GLY A 337 -1.93 10.54 -14.33
N LEU A 338 -0.68 10.81 -13.97
CA LEU A 338 0.49 10.66 -14.83
C LEU A 338 1.34 9.49 -14.36
N ARG A 339 2.04 8.88 -15.30
CA ARG A 339 3.03 7.82 -15.05
C ARG A 339 4.34 8.22 -15.72
N TYR A 340 5.43 8.18 -14.97
CA TYR A 340 6.77 8.30 -15.51
C TYR A 340 7.53 7.00 -15.31
N PHE A 341 7.78 6.26 -16.38
CA PHE A 341 8.50 5.00 -16.37
C PHE A 341 10.00 5.25 -16.35
N PHE A 342 10.62 5.12 -15.18
CA PHE A 342 12.07 5.29 -15.05
C PHE A 342 12.82 4.02 -15.49
N ASP A 343 12.23 2.83 -15.35
CA ASP A 343 12.69 1.57 -15.93
C ASP A 343 11.61 1.04 -16.88
N THR A 344 11.86 1.22 -18.19
CA THR A 344 10.89 0.86 -19.24
C THR A 344 10.81 -0.62 -19.50
N GLU A 345 11.87 -1.39 -19.19
CA GLU A 345 11.92 -2.84 -19.38
C GLU A 345 11.15 -3.57 -18.27
N LYS A 346 11.34 -3.16 -17.02
CA LYS A 346 10.63 -3.73 -15.87
C LYS A 346 9.26 -3.09 -15.63
N GLY A 347 8.93 -1.99 -16.32
CA GLY A 347 7.68 -1.27 -16.14
C GLY A 347 7.60 -0.50 -14.82
N LEU A 348 8.76 -0.21 -14.19
CA LEU A 348 8.80 0.56 -12.94
C LEU A 348 8.51 2.03 -13.22
N SER A 349 7.57 2.59 -12.47
CA SER A 349 7.10 3.95 -12.68
C SER A 349 6.90 4.72 -11.38
N ILE A 350 6.95 6.03 -11.49
CA ILE A 350 6.43 6.97 -10.51
C ILE A 350 5.03 7.37 -10.99
N ARG A 351 4.05 7.36 -10.10
CA ARG A 351 2.70 7.84 -10.37
C ARG A 351 2.44 9.16 -9.65
N ALA A 352 1.62 10.01 -10.29
CA ALA A 352 1.06 11.21 -9.69
C ALA A 352 -0.43 11.24 -10.04
N ASP A 353 -1.29 11.02 -9.06
CA ASP A 353 -2.74 10.88 -9.24
C ASP A 353 -3.48 12.00 -8.50
N TYR A 354 -4.58 12.46 -9.08
CA TYR A 354 -5.55 13.32 -8.43
C TYR A 354 -6.91 12.63 -8.40
N GLY A 355 -7.38 12.33 -7.19
CA GLY A 355 -8.65 11.67 -6.95
C GLY A 355 -9.70 12.65 -6.40
N ILE A 356 -10.93 12.46 -6.82
CA ILE A 356 -12.09 13.25 -6.43
C ILE A 356 -13.16 12.31 -5.89
N GLY A 357 -13.56 12.53 -4.64
CA GLY A 357 -14.65 11.81 -3.98
C GLY A 357 -15.99 12.57 -4.04
N GLN A 358 -16.94 12.10 -3.25
CA GLN A 358 -18.26 12.73 -3.16
C GLN A 358 -18.20 14.13 -2.52
N LYS A 359 -19.21 14.94 -2.81
CA LYS A 359 -19.52 16.16 -2.08
C LYS A 359 -20.57 15.84 -1.03
N VAL A 360 -20.23 16.02 0.25
CA VAL A 360 -21.18 15.92 1.36
C VAL A 360 -21.83 17.29 1.55
N ALA A 361 -23.13 17.32 1.89
CA ALA A 361 -23.84 18.58 2.16
C ALA A 361 -23.17 19.35 3.31
N GLY A 362 -22.93 20.64 3.12
CA GLY A 362 -22.23 21.49 4.09
C GLY A 362 -20.69 21.35 4.13
N GLU A 363 -20.11 20.48 3.31
CA GLU A 363 -18.67 20.27 3.24
C GLU A 363 -18.10 20.60 1.85
N GLN A 364 -16.81 20.86 1.80
CA GLN A 364 -16.08 20.89 0.54
C GLN A 364 -16.03 19.47 -0.07
N ARG A 365 -15.97 19.39 -1.41
CA ARG A 365 -15.79 18.11 -2.10
C ARG A 365 -14.49 17.44 -1.62
N GLN A 366 -14.56 16.17 -1.35
CA GLN A 366 -13.38 15.39 -0.99
C GLN A 366 -12.48 15.24 -2.23
N SER A 367 -11.20 15.42 -2.03
CA SER A 367 -10.19 15.21 -3.07
C SER A 367 -8.83 14.96 -2.45
N GLY A 368 -7.94 14.29 -3.20
CA GLY A 368 -6.60 13.99 -2.76
C GLY A 368 -5.61 13.98 -3.91
N PHE A 369 -4.40 14.43 -3.64
CA PHE A 369 -3.27 14.31 -4.54
C PHE A 369 -2.33 13.25 -3.96
N TYR A 370 -1.88 12.32 -4.80
CA TYR A 370 -1.09 11.17 -4.42
C TYR A 370 0.14 11.08 -5.30
N ILE A 371 1.29 10.86 -4.70
CA ILE A 371 2.52 10.47 -5.38
C ILE A 371 2.90 9.09 -4.84
N GLY A 372 3.28 8.17 -5.71
CA GLY A 372 3.65 6.81 -5.31
C GLY A 372 4.50 6.12 -6.37
N LEU A 373 4.98 4.94 -6.04
CA LEU A 373 5.70 4.05 -6.94
C LEU A 373 4.74 3.02 -7.55
N GLY A 374 5.01 2.62 -8.78
CA GLY A 374 4.24 1.60 -9.49
C GLY A 374 2.88 2.07 -10.00
N GLN A 375 1.99 1.10 -10.21
CA GLN A 375 0.59 1.31 -10.53
C GLN A 375 -0.24 1.28 -9.24
N ALA A 376 -1.53 1.62 -9.30
CA ALA A 376 -2.40 1.55 -8.13
C ALA A 376 -2.78 0.09 -7.79
N PHE A 377 -2.82 -0.81 -8.82
CA PHE A 377 -3.07 -2.25 -8.68
C PHE A 377 -2.53 -3.03 -9.88
#